data_85c96b449ddbd464e6746b5495df54f2
#
_entry.id   85c96b449ddbd464e6746b5495df54f2
#
_cell.length_a   1.000
_cell.length_b   1.000
_cell.length_c   1.000
_cell.angle_alpha   90.00
_cell.angle_beta   90.00
_cell.angle_gamma   90.00
#
_symmetry.space_group_name_H-M   'P 1'
#
loop_
_entity.id
_entity.type
_entity.pdbx_description
1 polymer ?
#
loop_
_entity_poly.entity_id
_entity_poly.type
_entity_poly.pdbx_seq_one_letter_code
_entity_poly.pdbx_strand_id
1 'polypeptide(L)'
;MFQVSVSSSTVLELLFTFITISVLTWYLYYLYCFNYWKKKGVPTIAPRFPAGNILKPIIGKENLFDAIAKYYNDFKSKGHKHAGLYFFNGPIYFPIDPEIIKNILTTDFDHFMDRGIYFDEEKFPLSGHLFSIEGSKWRNLRTKLSPTFTSGKLKTMYEIFVKMTENFIRTIEPTAQKGGEVNIKYVSANFTADLILSTAFGLEGNTLKNPDNELAKIITKLFDVPTWDFVKTVIVEGFQNPGKIVKALLSNRSKEYIFTEILKNAVKQRDENNIARKDFLSLLLEVRDREGLSFNEILAQCFLFFLAGFETSSQTISYCIHNLAHNQEIQEKLRSEIFDNLGKDYTKYSYEDIFNLPYLDQVFNGKSLNLTKEAVFWLFFFAETLRLHPALGFLNRICVKNYTVPGTDVVIEEGTPVLIPVLGLQRDPEYFPDPLKFDPERFGKDQSQVPFTFMPFGEGPRFCIGELLEKSLTQL
;
A
#
# COMPACT_ATOMS: atom_id res chain seq x y z
N MET A 1 -57.68 -35.59 3.15
CA MET A 1 -56.49 -34.78 2.78
C MET A 1 -56.95 -33.31 2.70
N PHE A 2 -56.67 -32.51 3.72
CA PHE A 2 -57.02 -31.11 3.68
C PHE A 2 -55.93 -30.36 2.84
N GLN A 3 -56.29 -29.91 1.63
CA GLN A 3 -55.48 -28.96 0.88
C GLN A 3 -55.68 -27.60 1.48
N VAL A 4 -54.71 -27.11 2.26
CA VAL A 4 -54.71 -25.71 2.71
C VAL A 4 -54.22 -24.87 1.54
N SER A 5 -55.13 -24.24 0.80
CA SER A 5 -54.78 -23.26 -0.21
C SER A 5 -54.44 -21.95 0.50
N VAL A 6 -53.15 -21.65 0.66
CA VAL A 6 -52.70 -20.34 1.15
C VAL A 6 -52.89 -19.34 0.03
N SER A 7 -53.61 -18.22 0.32
CA SER A 7 -53.84 -17.21 -0.68
C SER A 7 -52.50 -16.46 -1.00
N SER A 8 -52.36 -15.97 -2.23
CA SER A 8 -51.14 -15.22 -2.64
C SER A 8 -50.94 -13.97 -1.78
N SER A 9 -52.01 -13.34 -1.28
CA SER A 9 -51.96 -12.19 -0.35
C SER A 9 -51.38 -12.58 1.01
N THR A 10 -51.76 -13.74 1.57
CA THR A 10 -51.22 -14.20 2.84
C THR A 10 -49.71 -14.52 2.74
N VAL A 11 -49.25 -15.08 1.63
CA VAL A 11 -47.82 -15.32 1.37
C VAL A 11 -47.06 -13.99 1.30
N LEU A 12 -47.57 -13.00 0.62
CA LEU A 12 -46.97 -11.66 0.52
C LEU A 12 -46.88 -10.97 1.89
N GLU A 13 -47.92 -11.03 2.69
CA GLU A 13 -47.95 -10.46 4.06
C GLU A 13 -46.94 -11.15 4.97
N LEU A 14 -46.82 -12.47 4.91
CA LEU A 14 -45.83 -13.23 5.67
C LEU A 14 -44.39 -12.88 5.23
N LEU A 15 -44.15 -12.75 3.93
CA LEU A 15 -42.86 -12.32 3.39
C LEU A 15 -42.50 -10.90 3.84
N PHE A 16 -43.45 -9.95 3.75
CA PHE A 16 -43.25 -8.57 4.20
C PHE A 16 -42.95 -8.51 5.70
N THR A 17 -43.68 -9.25 6.50
CA THR A 17 -43.50 -9.33 7.95
C THR A 17 -42.14 -9.92 8.28
N PHE A 18 -41.74 -11.02 7.61
CA PHE A 18 -40.44 -11.64 7.79
C PHE A 18 -39.28 -10.69 7.43
N ILE A 19 -39.39 -9.98 6.29
CA ILE A 19 -38.38 -8.98 5.87
C ILE A 19 -38.30 -7.87 6.90
N THR A 20 -39.44 -7.35 7.36
CA THR A 20 -39.49 -6.26 8.36
C THR A 20 -38.81 -6.67 9.68
N ILE A 21 -39.14 -7.86 10.19
CA ILE A 21 -38.54 -8.40 11.41
C ILE A 21 -37.05 -8.60 11.21
N SER A 22 -36.63 -9.13 10.05
CA SER A 22 -35.21 -9.36 9.75
C SER A 22 -34.42 -8.07 9.71
N VAL A 23 -34.94 -7.04 9.03
CA VAL A 23 -34.31 -5.70 8.96
C VAL A 23 -34.24 -5.06 10.34
N LEU A 24 -35.31 -5.12 11.13
CA LEU A 24 -35.34 -4.59 12.49
C LEU A 24 -34.32 -5.31 13.40
N THR A 25 -34.29 -6.63 13.34
CA THR A 25 -33.34 -7.44 14.10
C THR A 25 -31.89 -7.10 13.72
N TRP A 26 -31.61 -6.95 12.42
CA TRP A 26 -30.32 -6.56 11.90
C TRP A 26 -29.94 -5.14 12.37
N TYR A 27 -30.85 -4.18 12.32
CA TYR A 27 -30.64 -2.84 12.82
C TYR A 27 -30.36 -2.82 14.33
N LEU A 28 -31.12 -3.54 15.14
CA LEU A 28 -30.90 -3.64 16.60
C LEU A 28 -29.54 -4.30 16.92
N TYR A 29 -29.15 -5.30 16.15
CA TYR A 29 -27.82 -5.91 16.27
C TYR A 29 -26.71 -4.89 16.00
N TYR A 30 -26.84 -4.06 14.97
CA TYR A 30 -25.88 -2.97 14.72
C TYR A 30 -25.82 -1.95 15.86
N LEU A 31 -26.95 -1.55 16.41
CA LEU A 31 -26.96 -0.66 17.58
C LEU A 31 -26.26 -1.28 18.79
N TYR A 32 -26.38 -2.58 18.97
CA TYR A 32 -25.63 -3.31 19.99
C TYR A 32 -24.11 -3.26 19.72
N CYS A 33 -23.68 -3.56 18.50
CA CYS A 33 -22.28 -3.51 18.09
C CYS A 33 -21.70 -2.10 18.25
N PHE A 34 -22.44 -1.05 17.89
CA PHE A 34 -22.00 0.34 17.96
C PHE A 34 -21.83 0.88 19.38
N ASN A 35 -22.19 0.10 20.41
CA ASN A 35 -21.93 0.42 21.80
C ASN A 35 -20.60 -0.15 22.33
N TYR A 36 -19.86 -0.90 21.54
CA TYR A 36 -18.63 -1.58 21.97
C TYR A 36 -17.61 -0.61 22.58
N TRP A 37 -17.18 0.43 21.85
CA TRP A 37 -16.21 1.40 22.33
C TRP A 37 -16.73 2.25 23.47
N LYS A 38 -18.02 2.61 23.46
CA LYS A 38 -18.64 3.35 24.55
C LYS A 38 -18.60 2.57 25.87
N LYS A 39 -18.86 1.26 25.84
CA LYS A 39 -18.75 0.39 27.03
C LYS A 39 -17.35 0.30 27.58
N LYS A 40 -16.33 0.45 26.74
CA LYS A 40 -14.91 0.44 27.13
C LYS A 40 -14.38 1.84 27.48
N GLY A 41 -15.21 2.88 27.48
CA GLY A 41 -14.78 4.25 27.76
C GLY A 41 -13.88 4.85 26.67
N VAL A 42 -13.82 4.25 25.48
CA VAL A 42 -12.99 4.72 24.37
C VAL A 42 -13.75 5.76 23.55
N PRO A 43 -13.16 6.94 23.28
CA PRO A 43 -13.76 7.96 22.42
C PRO A 43 -14.10 7.41 21.04
N THR A 44 -15.27 7.76 20.52
CA THR A 44 -15.71 7.32 19.18
C THR A 44 -16.54 8.36 18.47
N ILE A 45 -16.51 8.33 17.13
CA ILE A 45 -17.42 9.09 16.28
C ILE A 45 -18.67 8.25 16.04
N ALA A 46 -19.86 8.89 16.10
CA ALA A 46 -21.13 8.20 15.89
C ALA A 46 -21.14 7.46 14.53
N PRO A 47 -21.22 6.13 14.54
CA PRO A 47 -21.28 5.33 13.32
C PRO A 47 -22.64 5.46 12.64
N ARG A 48 -22.68 5.26 11.32
CA ARG A 48 -23.90 5.30 10.51
C ARG A 48 -24.24 3.92 9.95
N PHE A 49 -25.46 3.47 10.22
CA PHE A 49 -25.97 2.24 9.65
C PHE A 49 -26.06 2.32 8.11
N PRO A 50 -25.69 1.27 7.36
CA PRO A 50 -25.07 0.02 7.79
C PRO A 50 -23.53 0.05 7.78
N ALA A 51 -22.89 1.10 7.32
CA ALA A 51 -21.47 1.13 6.96
C ALA A 51 -20.53 1.63 8.09
N GLY A 52 -21.06 1.98 9.27
CA GLY A 52 -20.23 2.53 10.34
C GLY A 52 -19.69 3.92 9.98
N ASN A 53 -18.37 4.11 10.08
CA ASN A 53 -17.71 5.39 9.79
C ASN A 53 -17.24 5.52 8.33
N ILE A 54 -17.41 4.49 7.47
CA ILE A 54 -16.94 4.51 6.07
C ILE A 54 -18.06 4.70 5.03
N LEU A 55 -19.24 5.16 5.44
CA LEU A 55 -20.36 5.32 4.51
C LEU A 55 -20.03 6.25 3.33
N LYS A 56 -19.40 7.42 3.59
CA LYS A 56 -19.05 8.37 2.53
C LYS A 56 -18.03 7.80 1.54
N PRO A 57 -16.94 7.16 1.99
CA PRO A 57 -16.03 6.45 1.09
C PRO A 57 -16.71 5.37 0.24
N ILE A 58 -17.56 4.53 0.82
CA ILE A 58 -18.25 3.45 0.09
C ILE A 58 -19.14 4.00 -1.05
N ILE A 59 -19.82 5.11 -0.82
CA ILE A 59 -20.68 5.74 -1.86
C ILE A 59 -19.92 6.70 -2.78
N GLY A 60 -18.59 6.73 -2.72
CA GLY A 60 -17.74 7.54 -3.59
C GLY A 60 -17.76 9.04 -3.35
N LYS A 61 -18.30 9.50 -2.20
CA LYS A 61 -18.40 10.93 -1.85
C LYS A 61 -17.13 11.48 -1.19
N GLU A 62 -16.21 10.64 -0.79
CA GLU A 62 -14.98 11.01 -0.11
C GLU A 62 -13.92 9.92 -0.33
N ASN A 63 -12.66 10.31 -0.43
CA ASN A 63 -11.57 9.33 -0.43
C ASN A 63 -11.42 8.71 0.97
N LEU A 64 -11.13 7.41 1.06
CA LEU A 64 -11.00 6.71 2.34
C LEU A 64 -9.84 7.26 3.18
N PHE A 65 -8.70 7.58 2.57
CA PHE A 65 -7.55 8.12 3.28
C PHE A 65 -7.83 9.50 3.86
N ASP A 66 -8.52 10.36 3.10
CA ASP A 66 -8.94 11.68 3.57
C ASP A 66 -9.96 11.59 4.71
N ALA A 67 -10.90 10.65 4.64
CA ALA A 67 -11.85 10.41 5.73
C ALA A 67 -11.14 9.99 7.02
N ILE A 68 -10.16 9.08 6.93
CA ILE A 68 -9.35 8.62 8.06
C ILE A 68 -8.52 9.78 8.63
N ALA A 69 -7.89 10.60 7.79
CA ALA A 69 -7.14 11.78 8.22
C ALA A 69 -8.03 12.81 8.94
N LYS A 70 -9.29 13.00 8.48
CA LYS A 70 -10.26 13.85 9.17
C LYS A 70 -10.63 13.30 10.55
N TYR A 71 -10.81 11.98 10.69
CA TYR A 71 -11.06 11.37 11.99
C TYR A 71 -9.87 11.55 12.93
N TYR A 72 -8.64 11.38 12.43
CA TYR A 72 -7.44 11.68 13.19
C TYR A 72 -7.46 13.12 13.73
N ASN A 73 -7.67 14.10 12.85
CA ASN A 73 -7.69 15.52 13.22
C ASN A 73 -8.80 15.83 14.23
N ASP A 74 -10.00 15.25 14.08
CA ASP A 74 -11.12 15.45 15.01
C ASP A 74 -10.80 14.91 16.42
N PHE A 75 -10.22 13.73 16.52
CA PHE A 75 -9.82 13.17 17.81
C PHE A 75 -8.60 13.88 18.42
N LYS A 76 -7.60 14.21 17.62
CA LYS A 76 -6.39 14.92 18.04
C LYS A 76 -6.74 16.29 18.61
N SER A 77 -7.60 17.05 17.94
CA SER A 77 -8.04 18.38 18.39
C SER A 77 -8.78 18.36 19.73
N LYS A 78 -9.35 17.22 20.10
CA LYS A 78 -10.01 16.98 21.40
C LYS A 78 -9.06 16.44 22.47
N GLY A 79 -7.77 16.29 22.15
CA GLY A 79 -6.75 15.81 23.08
C GLY A 79 -6.77 14.28 23.31
N HIS A 80 -7.42 13.51 22.45
CA HIS A 80 -7.47 12.06 22.60
C HIS A 80 -6.18 11.42 22.07
N LYS A 81 -5.63 10.47 22.81
CA LYS A 81 -4.45 9.69 22.45
C LYS A 81 -4.78 8.46 21.61
N HIS A 82 -5.99 7.96 21.72
CA HIS A 82 -6.54 6.86 20.96
C HIS A 82 -8.06 6.99 20.88
N ALA A 83 -8.66 6.26 19.95
CA ALA A 83 -10.10 6.28 19.70
C ALA A 83 -10.59 4.94 19.14
N GLY A 84 -11.90 4.83 18.95
CA GLY A 84 -12.54 3.70 18.30
C GLY A 84 -13.33 4.16 17.08
N LEU A 85 -13.24 3.39 16.01
CA LEU A 85 -14.03 3.53 14.79
C LEU A 85 -14.86 2.26 14.56
N TYR A 86 -15.72 2.30 13.55
CA TYR A 86 -16.48 1.15 13.09
C TYR A 86 -16.44 1.07 11.56
N PHE A 87 -16.00 -0.08 11.04
CA PHE A 87 -16.22 -0.43 9.63
C PHE A 87 -17.33 -1.46 9.61
N PHE A 88 -18.45 -1.11 9.01
CA PHE A 88 -19.71 -1.81 9.16
C PHE A 88 -20.04 -1.98 10.66
N ASN A 89 -20.25 -3.21 11.15
CA ASN A 89 -20.50 -3.53 12.54
C ASN A 89 -19.23 -3.83 13.35
N GLY A 90 -18.06 -3.92 12.68
CA GLY A 90 -16.77 -4.27 13.30
C GLY A 90 -16.13 -3.09 14.01
N PRO A 91 -15.79 -3.19 15.31
CA PRO A 91 -15.00 -2.20 16.00
C PRO A 91 -13.55 -2.21 15.50
N ILE A 92 -12.97 -1.01 15.34
CA ILE A 92 -11.58 -0.80 14.94
C ILE A 92 -10.92 0.08 15.99
N TYR A 93 -9.76 -0.33 16.49
CA TYR A 93 -8.93 0.50 17.35
C TYR A 93 -8.12 1.50 16.51
N PHE A 94 -8.10 2.75 16.96
CA PHE A 94 -7.54 3.87 16.22
C PHE A 94 -6.55 4.64 17.10
N PRO A 95 -5.24 4.29 17.07
CA PRO A 95 -4.21 5.00 17.81
C PRO A 95 -3.92 6.35 17.18
N ILE A 96 -3.67 7.39 18.00
CA ILE A 96 -3.41 8.77 17.60
C ILE A 96 -2.02 9.21 18.10
N ASP A 97 -1.68 8.83 19.33
CA ASP A 97 -0.41 9.17 19.98
C ASP A 97 0.74 8.34 19.35
N PRO A 98 1.85 8.98 18.90
CA PRO A 98 3.01 8.29 18.33
C PRO A 98 3.63 7.23 19.25
N GLU A 99 3.59 7.37 20.57
CA GLU A 99 4.11 6.35 21.50
C GLU A 99 3.23 5.09 21.52
N ILE A 100 1.91 5.22 21.41
CA ILE A 100 1.01 4.06 21.25
C ILE A 100 1.28 3.38 19.91
N ILE A 101 1.47 4.15 18.85
CA ILE A 101 1.79 3.64 17.50
C ILE A 101 3.12 2.89 17.51
N LYS A 102 4.14 3.43 18.18
CA LYS A 102 5.43 2.78 18.38
C LYS A 102 5.28 1.42 19.08
N ASN A 103 4.51 1.38 20.17
CA ASN A 103 4.28 0.13 20.88
C ASN A 103 3.65 -0.92 19.95
N ILE A 104 2.63 -0.55 19.21
CA ILE A 104 1.94 -1.45 18.26
C ILE A 104 2.87 -1.94 17.15
N LEU A 105 3.70 -1.06 16.58
CA LEU A 105 4.53 -1.40 15.41
C LEU A 105 5.87 -2.06 15.77
N THR A 106 6.41 -1.80 16.98
CA THR A 106 7.76 -2.23 17.36
C THR A 106 7.82 -2.93 18.72
N THR A 107 7.54 -2.23 19.81
CA THR A 107 7.80 -2.72 21.17
C THR A 107 6.97 -3.96 21.49
N ASP A 108 5.68 -3.91 21.22
CA ASP A 108 4.70 -4.96 21.50
C ASP A 108 4.23 -5.65 20.21
N PHE A 109 5.11 -5.67 19.20
CA PHE A 109 4.81 -6.19 17.86
C PHE A 109 4.22 -7.61 17.86
N ASP A 110 4.59 -8.45 18.81
CA ASP A 110 4.07 -9.83 18.92
C ASP A 110 2.56 -9.87 19.26
N HIS A 111 1.97 -8.76 19.72
CA HIS A 111 0.52 -8.62 19.86
C HIS A 111 -0.16 -8.15 18.57
N PHE A 112 0.60 -7.59 17.60
CA PHE A 112 0.09 -6.93 16.39
C PHE A 112 0.82 -7.37 15.13
N MET A 113 1.34 -8.61 15.13
CA MET A 113 2.17 -9.13 14.04
C MET A 113 1.43 -9.17 12.71
N ASP A 114 0.15 -9.48 12.71
CA ASP A 114 -0.62 -9.77 11.52
C ASP A 114 -1.39 -8.53 11.01
N ARG A 115 -1.67 -8.53 9.70
CA ARG A 115 -2.44 -7.45 9.06
C ARG A 115 -3.95 -7.72 9.04
N GLY A 116 -4.36 -8.97 9.26
CA GLY A 116 -5.76 -9.36 9.24
C GLY A 116 -6.38 -9.34 7.85
N ILE A 117 -5.56 -9.43 6.80
CA ILE A 117 -6.03 -9.51 5.41
C ILE A 117 -6.41 -10.96 5.11
N TYR A 118 -7.59 -11.14 4.51
CA TYR A 118 -8.04 -12.46 4.15
C TYR A 118 -7.13 -13.12 3.09
N PHE A 119 -6.75 -14.37 3.33
CA PHE A 119 -6.08 -15.21 2.35
C PHE A 119 -6.60 -16.66 2.46
N ASP A 120 -6.54 -17.38 1.34
CA ASP A 120 -6.94 -18.78 1.24
C ASP A 120 -6.10 -19.42 0.12
N GLU A 121 -4.95 -19.98 0.48
CA GLU A 121 -3.96 -20.48 -0.48
C GLU A 121 -4.44 -21.70 -1.28
N GLU A 122 -5.42 -22.43 -0.76
CA GLU A 122 -6.00 -23.60 -1.47
C GLU A 122 -6.94 -23.16 -2.59
N LYS A 123 -7.78 -22.14 -2.32
CA LYS A 123 -8.76 -21.65 -3.29
C LYS A 123 -8.23 -20.52 -4.15
N PHE A 124 -7.36 -19.69 -3.60
CA PHE A 124 -6.78 -18.50 -4.21
C PHE A 124 -5.27 -18.45 -3.95
N PRO A 125 -4.48 -19.27 -4.68
CA PRO A 125 -3.03 -19.38 -4.43
C PRO A 125 -2.30 -18.03 -4.41
N LEU A 126 -2.70 -17.09 -5.25
CA LEU A 126 -2.09 -15.76 -5.30
C LEU A 126 -2.33 -14.94 -4.03
N SER A 127 -3.33 -15.27 -3.21
CA SER A 127 -3.57 -14.57 -1.93
C SER A 127 -2.55 -14.93 -0.85
N GLY A 128 -1.81 -16.03 -0.98
CA GLY A 128 -0.81 -16.51 -0.04
C GLY A 128 0.53 -15.77 -0.09
N HIS A 129 0.51 -14.48 -0.32
CA HIS A 129 1.72 -13.67 -0.47
C HIS A 129 2.16 -13.02 0.85
N LEU A 130 3.42 -12.54 0.89
CA LEU A 130 4.08 -11.96 2.07
C LEU A 130 3.27 -10.84 2.76
N PHE A 131 2.41 -10.14 2.03
CA PHE A 131 1.61 -9.05 2.60
C PHE A 131 0.42 -9.56 3.43
N SER A 132 -0.20 -10.68 3.03
CA SER A 132 -1.42 -11.23 3.64
C SER A 132 -1.19 -12.35 4.65
N ILE A 133 -0.16 -13.19 4.44
CA ILE A 133 0.09 -14.32 5.36
C ILE A 133 0.47 -13.88 6.77
N GLU A 134 0.21 -14.77 7.73
CA GLU A 134 0.20 -14.46 9.16
C GLU A 134 1.21 -15.29 9.96
N GLY A 135 1.50 -14.84 11.17
CA GLY A 135 2.23 -15.57 12.20
C GLY A 135 3.64 -16.00 11.80
N SER A 136 3.99 -17.23 12.18
CA SER A 136 5.30 -17.83 11.91
C SER A 136 5.57 -18.05 10.41
N LYS A 137 4.52 -18.30 9.62
CA LYS A 137 4.62 -18.45 8.17
C LYS A 137 5.13 -17.16 7.53
N TRP A 138 4.57 -16.02 7.90
CA TRP A 138 5.07 -14.72 7.46
C TRP A 138 6.54 -14.50 7.87
N ARG A 139 6.88 -14.75 9.14
CA ARG A 139 8.25 -14.52 9.65
C ARG A 139 9.26 -15.35 8.87
N ASN A 140 8.96 -16.62 8.62
CA ASN A 140 9.80 -17.51 7.83
C ASN A 140 9.97 -17.00 6.39
N LEU A 141 8.88 -16.71 5.69
CA LEU A 141 8.94 -16.22 4.31
C LEU A 141 9.66 -14.87 4.21
N ARG A 142 9.41 -13.94 5.15
CA ARG A 142 10.12 -12.64 5.23
C ARG A 142 11.63 -12.82 5.32
N THR A 143 12.09 -13.74 6.15
CA THR A 143 13.53 -14.03 6.32
C THR A 143 14.12 -14.57 5.01
N LYS A 144 13.43 -15.48 4.33
CA LYS A 144 13.87 -16.04 3.04
C LYS A 144 13.95 -15.02 1.91
N LEU A 145 13.01 -14.07 1.86
CA LEU A 145 12.91 -13.09 0.79
C LEU A 145 13.77 -11.83 1.01
N SER A 146 14.06 -11.44 2.25
CA SER A 146 14.79 -10.20 2.53
C SER A 146 16.14 -10.08 1.78
N PRO A 147 16.94 -11.16 1.61
CA PRO A 147 18.20 -11.09 0.87
C PRO A 147 18.05 -10.75 -0.63
N THR A 148 16.85 -10.90 -1.21
CA THR A 148 16.59 -10.60 -2.63
C THR A 148 16.45 -9.09 -2.91
N PHE A 149 16.23 -8.27 -1.88
CA PHE A 149 16.05 -6.82 -1.96
C PHE A 149 17.26 -6.01 -1.47
N THR A 150 18.44 -6.57 -1.53
CA THR A 150 19.68 -5.84 -1.17
C THR A 150 20.16 -4.93 -2.29
N SER A 151 20.88 -3.85 -1.95
CA SER A 151 21.46 -2.92 -2.92
C SER A 151 22.31 -3.62 -3.99
N GLY A 152 23.06 -4.67 -3.62
CA GLY A 152 23.85 -5.45 -4.57
C GLY A 152 23.00 -6.17 -5.62
N LYS A 153 21.81 -6.66 -5.26
CA LYS A 153 20.87 -7.29 -6.20
C LYS A 153 20.20 -6.24 -7.09
N LEU A 154 19.82 -5.09 -6.54
CA LEU A 154 19.26 -3.96 -7.31
C LEU A 154 20.26 -3.43 -8.33
N LYS A 155 21.55 -3.32 -7.97
CA LYS A 155 22.61 -2.94 -8.90
C LYS A 155 22.64 -3.83 -10.15
N THR A 156 22.37 -5.12 -10.02
CA THR A 156 22.35 -6.02 -11.18
C THR A 156 21.20 -5.74 -12.17
N MET A 157 20.16 -5.02 -11.73
CA MET A 157 19.00 -4.64 -12.53
C MET A 157 19.10 -3.21 -13.09
N TYR A 158 20.16 -2.47 -12.75
CA TYR A 158 20.30 -1.06 -13.08
C TYR A 158 20.24 -0.75 -14.59
N GLU A 159 20.86 -1.57 -15.42
CA GLU A 159 20.80 -1.43 -16.88
C GLU A 159 19.36 -1.49 -17.43
N ILE A 160 18.52 -2.33 -16.80
CA ILE A 160 17.10 -2.43 -17.15
C ILE A 160 16.40 -1.13 -16.77
N PHE A 161 16.70 -0.57 -15.59
CA PHE A 161 16.12 0.68 -15.12
C PHE A 161 16.44 1.82 -16.07
N VAL A 162 17.71 2.01 -16.45
CA VAL A 162 18.15 3.06 -17.37
C VAL A 162 17.45 2.94 -18.72
N LYS A 163 17.41 1.74 -19.32
CA LYS A 163 16.72 1.50 -20.61
C LYS A 163 15.23 1.86 -20.52
N MET A 164 14.56 1.54 -19.42
CA MET A 164 13.14 1.86 -19.26
C MET A 164 12.91 3.37 -19.06
N THR A 165 13.80 4.06 -18.34
CA THR A 165 13.76 5.52 -18.18
C THR A 165 13.97 6.25 -19.50
N GLU A 166 14.86 5.79 -20.36
CA GLU A 166 14.99 6.33 -21.72
C GLU A 166 13.69 6.17 -22.52
N ASN A 167 13.00 5.03 -22.42
CA ASN A 167 11.73 4.84 -23.09
C ASN A 167 10.64 5.78 -22.54
N PHE A 168 10.64 6.04 -21.22
CA PHE A 168 9.74 6.98 -20.58
C PHE A 168 9.96 8.40 -21.12
N ILE A 169 11.21 8.88 -21.16
CA ILE A 169 11.58 10.19 -21.71
C ILE A 169 11.13 10.30 -23.18
N ARG A 170 11.49 9.32 -24.01
CA ARG A 170 11.11 9.30 -25.45
C ARG A 170 9.61 9.32 -25.68
N THR A 171 8.81 8.84 -24.73
CA THR A 171 7.33 8.86 -24.83
C THR A 171 6.78 10.24 -24.53
N ILE A 172 7.38 10.97 -23.59
CA ILE A 172 6.89 12.28 -23.13
C ILE A 172 7.41 13.42 -24.02
N GLU A 173 8.68 13.36 -24.41
CA GLU A 173 9.41 14.44 -25.06
C GLU A 173 8.72 15.02 -26.30
N PRO A 174 8.20 14.24 -27.25
CA PRO A 174 7.55 14.79 -28.45
C PRO A 174 6.30 15.62 -28.16
N THR A 175 5.56 15.27 -27.09
CA THR A 175 4.38 16.00 -26.66
C THR A 175 4.77 17.27 -25.92
N ALA A 176 5.77 17.19 -25.02
CA ALA A 176 6.27 18.32 -24.25
C ALA A 176 6.91 19.39 -25.16
N GLN A 177 7.70 19.00 -26.16
CA GLN A 177 8.31 19.93 -27.14
C GLN A 177 7.29 20.72 -27.95
N LYS A 178 6.11 20.13 -28.18
CA LYS A 178 4.99 20.81 -28.88
C LYS A 178 4.12 21.64 -27.93
N GLY A 179 4.46 21.72 -26.64
CA GLY A 179 3.64 22.41 -25.62
C GLY A 179 2.32 21.68 -25.35
N GLY A 180 2.24 20.39 -25.64
CA GLY A 180 1.05 19.56 -25.39
C GLY A 180 0.97 19.06 -23.94
N GLU A 181 -0.23 18.59 -23.56
CA GLU A 181 -0.48 18.01 -22.24
C GLU A 181 -0.11 16.54 -22.18
N VAL A 182 0.52 16.12 -21.09
CA VAL A 182 0.86 14.72 -20.82
C VAL A 182 0.07 14.23 -19.62
N ASN A 183 -0.66 13.13 -19.79
CA ASN A 183 -1.26 12.43 -18.63
C ASN A 183 -0.18 11.65 -17.89
N ILE A 184 0.46 12.31 -16.92
CA ILE A 184 1.61 11.77 -16.22
C ILE A 184 1.27 10.50 -15.42
N LYS A 185 0.07 10.41 -14.84
CA LYS A 185 -0.38 9.20 -14.14
C LYS A 185 -0.40 7.99 -15.08
N TYR A 186 -0.92 8.16 -16.29
CA TYR A 186 -1.00 7.09 -17.28
C TYR A 186 0.40 6.66 -17.77
N VAL A 187 1.26 7.63 -18.07
CA VAL A 187 2.62 7.34 -18.56
C VAL A 187 3.46 6.68 -17.46
N SER A 188 3.39 7.17 -16.21
CA SER A 188 4.08 6.57 -15.07
C SER A 188 3.58 5.15 -14.78
N ALA A 189 2.27 4.89 -14.91
CA ALA A 189 1.72 3.55 -14.72
C ALA A 189 2.27 2.56 -15.79
N ASN A 190 2.30 2.95 -17.05
CA ASN A 190 2.87 2.09 -18.11
C ASN A 190 4.38 1.89 -17.93
N PHE A 191 5.11 2.93 -17.49
CA PHE A 191 6.53 2.84 -17.17
C PHE A 191 6.81 1.83 -16.07
N THR A 192 6.14 1.95 -14.93
CA THR A 192 6.34 1.03 -13.79
C THR A 192 5.87 -0.38 -14.12
N ALA A 193 4.81 -0.53 -14.92
CA ALA A 193 4.38 -1.83 -15.41
C ALA A 193 5.45 -2.52 -16.25
N ASP A 194 5.99 -1.84 -17.26
CA ASP A 194 7.05 -2.37 -18.13
C ASP A 194 8.31 -2.71 -17.31
N LEU A 195 8.64 -1.84 -16.35
CA LEU A 195 9.78 -2.03 -15.47
C LEU A 195 9.63 -3.29 -14.61
N ILE A 196 8.50 -3.43 -13.91
CA ILE A 196 8.25 -4.59 -13.04
C ILE A 196 8.12 -5.86 -13.86
N LEU A 197 7.48 -5.83 -15.04
CA LEU A 197 7.43 -6.98 -15.94
C LEU A 197 8.83 -7.43 -16.36
N SER A 198 9.71 -6.49 -16.68
CA SER A 198 11.08 -6.80 -17.08
C SER A 198 11.93 -7.29 -15.91
N THR A 199 11.83 -6.65 -14.74
CA THR A 199 12.67 -6.96 -13.58
C THR A 199 12.17 -8.14 -12.75
N ALA A 200 10.83 -8.27 -12.61
CA ALA A 200 10.23 -9.34 -11.82
C ALA A 200 10.02 -10.63 -12.61
N PHE A 201 9.74 -10.54 -13.92
CA PHE A 201 9.38 -11.71 -14.72
C PHE A 201 10.26 -11.92 -15.95
N GLY A 202 11.09 -10.93 -16.30
CA GLY A 202 11.88 -10.95 -17.51
C GLY A 202 11.04 -10.86 -18.78
N LEU A 203 9.86 -10.27 -18.70
CA LEU A 203 8.94 -10.08 -19.82
C LEU A 203 9.06 -8.67 -20.37
N GLU A 204 9.05 -8.52 -21.69
CA GLU A 204 8.97 -7.21 -22.33
C GLU A 204 7.51 -6.79 -22.48
N GLY A 205 7.05 -5.88 -21.61
CA GLY A 205 5.67 -5.39 -21.61
C GLY A 205 5.37 -4.52 -22.84
N ASN A 206 6.30 -3.62 -23.17
CA ASN A 206 6.17 -2.62 -24.24
C ASN A 206 4.87 -1.79 -24.14
N THR A 207 4.35 -1.60 -22.93
CA THR A 207 3.07 -0.90 -22.69
C THR A 207 3.19 0.60 -22.94
N LEU A 208 4.38 1.18 -22.71
CA LEU A 208 4.70 2.57 -23.09
C LEU A 208 4.65 2.79 -24.60
N LYS A 209 5.21 1.84 -25.39
CA LYS A 209 5.29 1.97 -26.85
C LYS A 209 4.00 1.58 -27.55
N ASN A 210 3.29 0.60 -27.00
CA ASN A 210 2.05 0.07 -27.56
C ASN A 210 1.01 -0.14 -26.44
N PRO A 211 0.31 0.94 -26.04
CA PRO A 211 -0.67 0.89 -24.96
C PRO A 211 -1.91 0.04 -25.29
N ASP A 212 -2.09 -0.33 -26.56
CA ASP A 212 -3.21 -1.17 -27.00
C ASP A 212 -2.88 -2.67 -27.05
N ASN A 213 -1.66 -3.07 -26.69
CA ASN A 213 -1.29 -4.48 -26.65
C ASN A 213 -2.10 -5.25 -25.57
N GLU A 214 -2.19 -6.56 -25.71
CA GLU A 214 -3.01 -7.39 -24.81
C GLU A 214 -2.52 -7.29 -23.35
N LEU A 215 -1.22 -7.22 -23.13
CA LEU A 215 -0.63 -7.11 -21.80
C LEU A 215 -0.96 -5.78 -21.13
N ALA A 216 -0.90 -4.67 -21.89
CA ALA A 216 -1.33 -3.35 -21.41
C ALA A 216 -2.82 -3.36 -21.04
N LYS A 217 -3.69 -3.97 -21.85
CA LYS A 217 -5.12 -4.12 -21.55
C LYS A 217 -5.37 -4.97 -20.29
N ILE A 218 -4.60 -6.03 -20.10
CA ILE A 218 -4.67 -6.87 -18.89
C ILE A 218 -4.25 -6.05 -17.67
N ILE A 219 -3.13 -5.33 -17.76
CA ILE A 219 -2.62 -4.47 -16.69
C ILE A 219 -3.66 -3.40 -16.37
N THR A 220 -4.15 -2.66 -17.36
CA THR A 220 -5.18 -1.64 -17.14
C THR A 220 -6.42 -2.21 -16.44
N LYS A 221 -6.90 -3.39 -16.89
CA LYS A 221 -8.04 -4.08 -16.25
C LYS A 221 -7.76 -4.58 -14.82
N LEU A 222 -6.51 -4.91 -14.49
CA LEU A 222 -6.14 -5.28 -13.12
C LEU A 222 -6.29 -4.10 -12.16
N PHE A 223 -6.04 -2.89 -12.63
CA PHE A 223 -6.01 -1.66 -11.83
C PHE A 223 -7.22 -0.75 -12.03
N ASP A 224 -7.95 -0.90 -13.12
CA ASP A 224 -9.26 -0.28 -13.27
C ASP A 224 -10.26 -1.08 -12.42
N VAL A 225 -10.22 -0.81 -11.11
CA VAL A 225 -11.09 -1.47 -10.14
C VAL A 225 -12.46 -0.79 -10.21
N PRO A 226 -13.48 -1.42 -10.80
CA PRO A 226 -14.82 -0.86 -10.81
C PRO A 226 -15.25 -0.55 -9.37
N THR A 227 -16.02 0.52 -9.18
CA THR A 227 -16.52 0.92 -7.85
C THR A 227 -17.15 -0.24 -7.10
N TRP A 228 -17.81 -1.16 -7.81
CA TRP A 228 -18.40 -2.36 -7.22
C TRP A 228 -17.35 -3.37 -6.70
N ASP A 229 -16.23 -3.55 -7.38
CA ASP A 229 -15.15 -4.43 -6.91
C ASP A 229 -14.42 -3.81 -5.70
N PHE A 230 -14.26 -2.49 -5.68
CA PHE A 230 -13.81 -1.77 -4.49
C PHE A 230 -14.77 -1.98 -3.30
N VAL A 231 -16.08 -1.82 -3.52
CA VAL A 231 -17.11 -2.08 -2.48
C VAL A 231 -17.04 -3.53 -1.99
N LYS A 232 -16.88 -4.51 -2.90
CA LYS A 232 -16.69 -5.92 -2.51
C LYS A 232 -15.46 -6.10 -1.63
N THR A 233 -14.32 -5.53 -2.00
CA THR A 233 -13.08 -5.61 -1.22
C THR A 233 -13.28 -5.04 0.17
N VAL A 234 -13.87 -3.84 0.28
CA VAL A 234 -14.18 -3.21 1.56
C VAL A 234 -15.16 -4.06 2.40
N ILE A 235 -16.15 -4.70 1.76
CA ILE A 235 -17.07 -5.62 2.44
C ILE A 235 -16.31 -6.85 2.96
N VAL A 236 -15.47 -7.47 2.13
CA VAL A 236 -14.71 -8.67 2.50
C VAL A 236 -13.77 -8.40 3.67
N GLU A 237 -13.09 -7.26 3.67
CA GLU A 237 -12.10 -6.89 4.68
C GLU A 237 -12.70 -6.18 5.89
N GLY A 238 -13.81 -5.47 5.70
CA GLY A 238 -14.43 -4.64 6.75
C GLY A 238 -15.36 -5.37 7.71
N PHE A 239 -15.87 -6.56 7.33
CA PHE A 239 -16.70 -7.36 8.25
C PHE A 239 -15.82 -8.26 9.10
N GLN A 240 -15.98 -8.18 10.40
CA GLN A 240 -15.28 -9.01 11.40
C GLN A 240 -15.58 -10.49 11.27
N ASN A 241 -16.05 -11.11 10.43
CA ASN A 241 -16.34 -12.52 10.12
C ASN A 241 -17.47 -12.64 9.08
N PRO A 242 -17.26 -12.22 7.83
CA PRO A 242 -18.27 -12.43 6.79
C PRO A 242 -18.43 -13.91 6.41
N GLY A 243 -17.80 -14.82 7.16
CA GLY A 243 -17.75 -16.24 6.86
C GLY A 243 -16.89 -16.56 5.62
N LYS A 244 -16.15 -17.66 5.64
CA LYS A 244 -15.29 -18.11 4.51
C LYS A 244 -16.05 -18.21 3.19
N ILE A 245 -17.34 -18.54 3.24
CA ILE A 245 -18.19 -18.68 2.04
C ILE A 245 -18.46 -17.31 1.39
N VAL A 246 -18.81 -16.28 2.17
CA VAL A 246 -19.07 -14.94 1.65
C VAL A 246 -17.78 -14.32 1.09
N LYS A 247 -16.67 -14.48 1.81
CA LYS A 247 -15.34 -14.06 1.32
C LYS A 247 -15.00 -14.75 -0.01
N ALA A 248 -15.21 -16.07 -0.12
CA ALA A 248 -14.95 -16.81 -1.34
C ALA A 248 -15.87 -16.43 -2.52
N LEU A 249 -17.13 -16.07 -2.26
CA LEU A 249 -18.08 -15.63 -3.29
C LEU A 249 -17.76 -14.23 -3.84
N LEU A 250 -17.19 -13.37 -3.01
CA LEU A 250 -16.85 -12.00 -3.37
C LEU A 250 -15.47 -11.87 -4.05
N SER A 251 -14.61 -12.88 -3.96
CA SER A 251 -13.29 -12.89 -4.58
C SER A 251 -13.38 -13.03 -6.11
N ASN A 252 -12.56 -12.26 -6.82
CA ASN A 252 -12.58 -12.24 -8.29
C ASN A 252 -11.55 -13.21 -8.90
N ARG A 253 -12.03 -14.38 -9.35
CA ARG A 253 -11.19 -15.47 -9.88
C ARG A 253 -10.62 -15.23 -11.28
N SER A 254 -11.25 -14.37 -12.10
CA SER A 254 -10.84 -14.22 -13.50
C SER A 254 -9.49 -13.54 -13.66
N LYS A 255 -9.16 -12.58 -12.78
CA LYS A 255 -7.88 -11.87 -12.79
C LYS A 255 -6.73 -12.77 -12.34
N GLU A 256 -6.95 -13.65 -11.37
CA GLU A 256 -5.96 -14.63 -10.91
C GLU A 256 -5.55 -15.62 -12.00
N TYR A 257 -6.50 -16.10 -12.78
CA TYR A 257 -6.22 -17.09 -13.83
C TYR A 257 -5.25 -16.54 -14.87
N ILE A 258 -5.51 -15.34 -15.41
CA ILE A 258 -4.67 -14.73 -16.44
C ILE A 258 -3.23 -14.52 -15.94
N PHE A 259 -3.09 -13.96 -14.75
CA PHE A 259 -1.78 -13.72 -14.15
C PHE A 259 -1.02 -15.02 -13.87
N THR A 260 -1.74 -16.04 -13.38
CA THR A 260 -1.18 -17.37 -13.14
C THR A 260 -0.64 -18.01 -14.41
N GLU A 261 -1.34 -17.91 -15.54
CA GLU A 261 -0.88 -18.47 -16.81
C GLU A 261 0.36 -17.74 -17.35
N ILE A 262 0.39 -16.41 -17.25
CA ILE A 262 1.59 -15.61 -17.62
C ILE A 262 2.80 -16.08 -16.82
N LEU A 263 2.65 -16.21 -15.50
CA LEU A 263 3.74 -16.62 -14.62
C LEU A 263 4.17 -18.07 -14.83
N LYS A 264 3.23 -18.99 -15.01
CA LYS A 264 3.55 -20.39 -15.32
C LYS A 264 4.41 -20.49 -16.57
N ASN A 265 4.04 -19.74 -17.62
CA ASN A 265 4.80 -19.72 -18.87
C ASN A 265 6.20 -19.12 -18.66
N ALA A 266 6.33 -18.03 -17.89
CA ALA A 266 7.62 -17.41 -17.60
C ALA A 266 8.54 -18.37 -16.82
N VAL A 267 8.03 -19.05 -15.78
CA VAL A 267 8.79 -20.03 -14.98
C VAL A 267 9.18 -21.24 -15.85
N LYS A 268 8.22 -21.78 -16.61
CA LYS A 268 8.48 -22.92 -17.49
C LYS A 268 9.58 -22.62 -18.52
N GLN A 269 9.53 -21.46 -19.17
CA GLN A 269 10.57 -21.04 -20.10
C GLN A 269 11.96 -20.94 -19.45
N ARG A 270 12.03 -20.55 -18.16
CA ARG A 270 13.28 -20.49 -17.42
C ARG A 270 13.83 -21.87 -17.11
N ASP A 271 13.00 -22.76 -16.61
CA ASP A 271 13.37 -24.13 -16.25
C ASP A 271 13.78 -24.94 -17.50
N GLU A 272 13.09 -24.78 -18.64
CA GLU A 272 13.37 -25.53 -19.89
C GLU A 272 14.58 -25.02 -20.68
N ASN A 273 14.81 -23.70 -20.68
CA ASN A 273 15.85 -23.09 -21.55
C ASN A 273 17.12 -22.68 -20.79
N ASN A 274 17.24 -22.97 -19.49
CA ASN A 274 18.37 -22.59 -18.63
C ASN A 274 18.74 -21.09 -18.79
N ILE A 275 17.74 -20.20 -18.91
CA ILE A 275 17.95 -18.78 -19.15
C ILE A 275 18.46 -18.14 -17.86
N ALA A 276 19.76 -17.85 -17.79
CA ALA A 276 20.37 -17.07 -16.72
C ALA A 276 20.07 -15.58 -16.93
N ARG A 277 19.07 -15.05 -16.23
CA ARG A 277 18.75 -13.62 -16.21
C ARG A 277 18.98 -13.05 -14.81
N LYS A 278 19.47 -11.82 -14.71
CA LYS A 278 19.70 -11.14 -13.43
C LYS A 278 18.43 -10.37 -13.05
N ASP A 279 17.36 -11.08 -12.71
CA ASP A 279 16.08 -10.51 -12.34
C ASP A 279 15.50 -11.17 -11.10
N PHE A 280 14.37 -10.63 -10.63
CA PHE A 280 13.76 -11.07 -9.38
C PHE A 280 13.21 -12.51 -9.45
N LEU A 281 12.67 -12.93 -10.61
CA LEU A 281 12.19 -14.31 -10.78
C LEU A 281 13.33 -15.31 -10.59
N SER A 282 14.51 -15.04 -11.15
CA SER A 282 15.69 -15.90 -10.96
C SER A 282 16.10 -15.98 -9.49
N LEU A 283 16.02 -14.85 -8.75
CA LEU A 283 16.30 -14.86 -7.31
C LEU A 283 15.26 -15.69 -6.52
N LEU A 284 13.99 -15.65 -6.89
CA LEU A 284 12.97 -16.50 -6.29
C LEU A 284 13.17 -17.98 -6.60
N LEU A 285 13.60 -18.31 -7.82
CA LEU A 285 13.92 -19.69 -8.18
C LEU A 285 15.14 -20.20 -7.41
N GLU A 286 16.19 -19.37 -7.19
CA GLU A 286 17.30 -19.69 -6.30
C GLU A 286 16.82 -19.97 -4.86
N VAL A 287 15.89 -19.14 -4.35
CA VAL A 287 15.28 -19.37 -3.02
C VAL A 287 14.46 -20.65 -3.01
N ARG A 288 13.71 -20.97 -4.08
CA ARG A 288 12.99 -22.24 -4.25
C ARG A 288 13.93 -23.42 -4.07
N ASP A 289 15.04 -23.41 -4.81
CA ASP A 289 15.97 -24.54 -4.87
C ASP A 289 16.74 -24.72 -3.55
N ARG A 290 17.01 -23.62 -2.83
CA ARG A 290 17.73 -23.64 -1.55
C ARG A 290 16.83 -23.89 -0.35
N GLU A 291 15.62 -23.31 -0.33
CA GLU A 291 14.76 -23.22 0.85
C GLU A 291 13.45 -24.00 0.71
N GLY A 292 13.20 -24.62 -0.45
CA GLY A 292 12.05 -25.50 -0.70
C GLY A 292 10.73 -24.74 -0.83
N LEU A 293 10.70 -23.54 -1.47
CA LEU A 293 9.43 -22.86 -1.75
C LEU A 293 8.63 -23.65 -2.81
N SER A 294 7.33 -23.78 -2.58
CA SER A 294 6.42 -24.34 -3.56
C SER A 294 6.22 -23.40 -4.76
N PHE A 295 5.76 -23.98 -5.88
CA PHE A 295 5.43 -23.18 -7.07
C PHE A 295 4.35 -22.12 -6.78
N ASN A 296 3.33 -22.46 -5.99
CA ASN A 296 2.27 -21.52 -5.62
C ASN A 296 2.78 -20.37 -4.74
N GLU A 297 3.73 -20.65 -3.83
CA GLU A 297 4.37 -19.59 -3.03
C GLU A 297 5.17 -18.65 -3.92
N ILE A 298 5.90 -19.15 -4.93
CA ILE A 298 6.59 -18.31 -5.90
C ILE A 298 5.59 -17.43 -6.67
N LEU A 299 4.52 -18.03 -7.21
CA LEU A 299 3.49 -17.30 -7.95
C LEU A 299 2.87 -16.19 -7.09
N ALA A 300 2.57 -16.47 -5.83
CA ALA A 300 2.02 -15.50 -4.90
C ALA A 300 2.98 -14.32 -4.66
N GLN A 301 4.30 -14.58 -4.51
CA GLN A 301 5.27 -13.50 -4.34
C GLN A 301 5.46 -12.69 -5.63
N CYS A 302 5.53 -13.33 -6.78
CA CYS A 302 5.57 -12.65 -8.06
C CYS A 302 4.36 -11.71 -8.25
N PHE A 303 3.17 -12.19 -7.92
CA PHE A 303 1.95 -11.37 -7.95
C PHE A 303 2.04 -10.17 -7.01
N LEU A 304 2.46 -10.39 -5.77
CA LEU A 304 2.65 -9.32 -4.81
C LEU A 304 3.63 -8.25 -5.31
N PHE A 305 4.79 -8.67 -5.85
CA PHE A 305 5.80 -7.71 -6.29
C PHE A 305 5.34 -6.91 -7.52
N PHE A 306 4.59 -7.55 -8.40
CA PHE A 306 3.96 -6.83 -9.49
C PHE A 306 2.97 -5.78 -8.95
N LEU A 307 2.02 -6.21 -8.11
CA LEU A 307 0.99 -5.32 -7.56
C LEU A 307 1.60 -4.17 -6.73
N ALA A 308 2.52 -4.51 -5.82
CA ALA A 308 3.14 -3.55 -4.93
C ALA A 308 4.07 -2.57 -5.67
N GLY A 309 4.89 -3.05 -6.60
CA GLY A 309 5.85 -2.20 -7.31
C GLY A 309 5.23 -1.36 -8.42
N PHE A 310 4.12 -1.79 -9.00
CA PHE A 310 3.44 -1.07 -10.07
C PHE A 310 2.74 0.19 -9.55
N GLU A 311 1.72 0.05 -8.70
CA GLU A 311 0.83 1.16 -8.35
C GLU A 311 1.51 2.18 -7.43
N THR A 312 2.26 1.72 -6.42
CA THR A 312 2.94 2.62 -5.48
C THR A 312 3.98 3.49 -6.18
N SER A 313 4.84 2.87 -7.00
CA SER A 313 5.89 3.60 -7.72
C SER A 313 5.32 4.55 -8.77
N SER A 314 4.28 4.14 -9.51
CA SER A 314 3.63 5.02 -10.49
C SER A 314 3.00 6.24 -9.83
N GLN A 315 2.37 6.05 -8.68
CA GLN A 315 1.77 7.13 -7.90
C GLN A 315 2.85 8.09 -7.39
N THR A 316 3.93 7.58 -6.82
CA THR A 316 5.05 8.38 -6.29
C THR A 316 5.69 9.20 -7.39
N ILE A 317 6.05 8.59 -8.53
CA ILE A 317 6.62 9.29 -9.70
C ILE A 317 5.66 10.39 -10.19
N SER A 318 4.36 10.07 -10.30
CA SER A 318 3.37 11.05 -10.74
C SER A 318 3.29 12.26 -9.82
N TYR A 319 3.33 12.06 -8.50
CA TYR A 319 3.33 13.17 -7.54
C TYR A 319 4.66 13.91 -7.49
N CYS A 320 5.79 13.25 -7.68
CA CYS A 320 7.07 13.91 -7.83
C CYS A 320 7.04 14.91 -9.00
N ILE A 321 6.63 14.47 -10.18
CA ILE A 321 6.54 15.31 -11.37
C ILE A 321 5.49 16.41 -11.20
N HIS A 322 4.34 16.10 -10.60
CA HIS A 322 3.31 17.08 -10.27
C HIS A 322 3.84 18.19 -9.35
N ASN A 323 4.54 17.83 -8.27
CA ASN A 323 5.10 18.79 -7.34
C ASN A 323 6.18 19.66 -7.99
N LEU A 324 7.03 19.10 -8.86
CA LEU A 324 8.02 19.87 -9.63
C LEU A 324 7.35 20.83 -10.59
N ALA A 325 6.29 20.43 -11.28
CA ALA A 325 5.56 21.30 -12.20
C ALA A 325 4.93 22.52 -11.53
N HIS A 326 4.52 22.38 -10.25
CA HIS A 326 3.90 23.46 -9.48
C HIS A 326 4.91 24.32 -8.69
N ASN A 327 6.16 23.85 -8.54
CA ASN A 327 7.20 24.52 -7.75
C ASN A 327 8.47 24.71 -8.58
N GLN A 328 8.45 25.69 -9.50
CA GLN A 328 9.54 25.91 -10.47
C GLN A 328 10.89 26.21 -9.80
N GLU A 329 10.90 26.94 -8.67
CA GLU A 329 12.12 27.23 -7.92
C GLU A 329 12.76 25.95 -7.36
N ILE A 330 11.93 25.04 -6.83
CA ILE A 330 12.36 23.72 -6.35
C ILE A 330 12.90 22.88 -7.52
N GLN A 331 12.22 22.93 -8.68
CA GLN A 331 12.65 22.23 -9.89
C GLN A 331 14.04 22.70 -10.35
N GLU A 332 14.28 24.03 -10.41
CA GLU A 332 15.57 24.58 -10.83
C GLU A 332 16.68 24.26 -9.81
N LYS A 333 16.35 24.33 -8.51
CA LYS A 333 17.31 23.95 -7.46
C LYS A 333 17.72 22.48 -7.60
N LEU A 334 16.75 21.58 -7.78
CA LEU A 334 17.02 20.16 -7.97
C LEU A 334 17.81 19.89 -9.25
N ARG A 335 17.47 20.56 -10.36
CA ARG A 335 18.17 20.43 -11.64
C ARG A 335 19.63 20.88 -11.52
N SER A 336 19.87 22.02 -10.88
CA SER A 336 21.23 22.53 -10.66
C SER A 336 22.05 21.56 -9.82
N GLU A 337 21.49 21.04 -8.74
CA GLU A 337 22.15 20.06 -7.90
C GLU A 337 22.54 18.78 -8.69
N ILE A 338 21.64 18.24 -9.50
CA ILE A 338 21.92 17.07 -10.32
C ILE A 338 23.06 17.38 -11.31
N PHE A 339 22.99 18.51 -12.01
CA PHE A 339 23.99 18.84 -13.03
C PHE A 339 25.36 19.19 -12.43
N ASP A 340 25.41 19.83 -11.27
CA ASP A 340 26.65 20.18 -10.58
C ASP A 340 27.38 18.92 -10.04
N ASN A 341 26.64 17.92 -9.59
CA ASN A 341 27.21 16.69 -9.05
C ASN A 341 27.46 15.61 -10.10
N LEU A 342 26.56 15.43 -11.06
CA LEU A 342 26.60 14.31 -12.00
C LEU A 342 26.90 14.75 -13.45
N GLY A 343 26.84 16.06 -13.74
CA GLY A 343 26.96 16.59 -15.09
C GLY A 343 25.63 16.55 -15.86
N LYS A 344 25.66 16.95 -17.15
CA LYS A 344 24.45 17.03 -17.98
C LYS A 344 24.15 15.77 -18.77
N ASP A 345 25.09 14.84 -18.83
CA ASP A 345 25.01 13.62 -19.64
C ASP A 345 24.57 12.44 -18.76
N TYR A 346 23.26 12.32 -18.58
CA TYR A 346 22.65 11.25 -17.78
C TYR A 346 22.98 9.82 -18.29
N THR A 347 23.41 9.68 -19.55
CA THR A 347 23.76 8.35 -20.11
C THR A 347 25.05 7.77 -19.49
N LYS A 348 25.82 8.62 -18.80
CA LYS A 348 27.06 8.24 -18.13
C LYS A 348 26.90 7.96 -16.64
N TYR A 349 25.73 8.21 -16.07
CA TYR A 349 25.53 7.98 -14.63
C TYR A 349 25.60 6.50 -14.32
N SER A 350 26.46 6.14 -13.39
CA SER A 350 26.56 4.78 -12.87
C SER A 350 25.50 4.54 -11.77
N TYR A 351 25.30 3.28 -11.41
CA TYR A 351 24.50 2.93 -10.24
C TYR A 351 25.02 3.66 -8.99
N GLU A 352 26.33 3.70 -8.83
CA GLU A 352 27.02 4.34 -7.70
C GLU A 352 26.75 5.84 -7.66
N ASP A 353 26.76 6.51 -8.80
CA ASP A 353 26.50 7.97 -8.88
C ASP A 353 25.09 8.31 -8.42
N ILE A 354 24.11 7.45 -8.71
CA ILE A 354 22.69 7.68 -8.34
C ILE A 354 22.40 7.15 -6.92
N PHE A 355 22.96 6.00 -6.55
CA PHE A 355 22.54 5.27 -5.33
C PHE A 355 23.59 5.25 -4.21
N ASN A 356 24.87 5.54 -4.48
CA ASN A 356 25.89 5.71 -3.44
C ASN A 356 25.90 7.14 -2.86
N LEU A 357 24.83 7.87 -3.05
CA LEU A 357 24.60 8.99 -2.15
C LEU A 357 24.50 8.39 -0.75
N PRO A 358 25.50 8.55 0.16
CA PRO A 358 25.64 7.77 1.41
C PRO A 358 24.49 7.95 2.42
N TYR A 359 23.37 8.45 2.01
CA TYR A 359 22.36 9.19 2.80
C TYR A 359 20.98 8.59 2.83
N LEU A 360 20.70 7.61 1.98
CA LEU A 360 19.38 6.94 1.96
C LEU A 360 18.99 6.40 3.33
N ASP A 361 19.93 5.78 4.05
CA ASP A 361 19.67 5.22 5.39
C ASP A 361 19.58 6.27 6.51
N GLN A 362 20.13 7.47 6.31
CA GLN A 362 20.32 8.43 7.40
C GLN A 362 19.20 9.47 7.50
N VAL A 363 18.66 9.89 6.36
CA VAL A 363 17.48 10.79 6.33
C VAL A 363 16.26 10.08 6.90
N PHE A 364 16.11 8.77 6.66
CA PHE A 364 15.00 7.99 7.17
C PHE A 364 15.20 7.50 8.62
N ASN A 365 16.43 7.42 9.10
CA ASN A 365 16.74 6.97 10.46
C ASN A 365 17.07 8.10 11.46
N GLY A 366 16.92 9.37 11.05
CA GLY A 366 17.08 10.53 11.95
C GLY A 366 18.49 10.72 12.52
N LYS A 367 19.54 10.15 11.90
CA LYS A 367 20.92 10.31 12.36
C LYS A 367 21.59 11.50 11.69
N SER A 368 21.99 12.47 12.51
CA SER A 368 22.74 13.66 12.10
C SER A 368 24.11 13.30 11.54
N LEU A 369 24.47 13.82 10.37
CA LEU A 369 25.82 13.71 9.80
C LEU A 369 26.33 15.03 9.23
N ASN A 370 27.68 15.22 9.34
CA ASN A 370 28.41 16.33 8.71
C ASN A 370 28.59 16.08 7.20
N LEU A 371 27.64 16.57 6.40
CA LEU A 371 27.57 16.33 4.97
C LEU A 371 27.60 17.59 4.14
N THR A 372 28.15 17.51 2.92
CA THR A 372 28.04 18.59 1.96
C THR A 372 26.55 18.83 1.63
N LYS A 373 26.14 20.09 1.69
CA LYS A 373 24.74 20.52 1.60
C LYS A 373 24.02 20.12 0.31
N GLU A 374 24.76 19.64 -0.66
CA GLU A 374 24.37 19.61 -2.07
C GLU A 374 23.80 18.27 -2.54
N ALA A 375 24.20 17.13 -1.96
CA ALA A 375 23.73 15.81 -2.39
C ALA A 375 22.45 15.31 -1.68
N VAL A 376 21.76 16.17 -0.93
CA VAL A 376 20.71 15.77 0.02
C VAL A 376 19.33 16.31 -0.37
N PHE A 377 19.25 17.31 -1.25
CA PHE A 377 18.01 17.99 -1.57
C PHE A 377 17.01 17.07 -2.30
N TRP A 378 17.50 16.20 -3.17
CA TRP A 378 16.67 15.18 -3.81
C TRP A 378 15.94 14.27 -2.79
N LEU A 379 16.65 13.83 -1.74
CA LEU A 379 16.04 12.98 -0.70
C LEU A 379 14.98 13.75 0.09
N PHE A 380 15.20 15.01 0.37
CA PHE A 380 14.22 15.89 1.02
C PHE A 380 12.99 16.09 0.14
N PHE A 381 13.21 16.30 -1.16
CA PHE A 381 12.14 16.39 -2.15
C PHE A 381 11.29 15.11 -2.20
N PHE A 382 11.95 13.95 -2.24
CA PHE A 382 11.29 12.66 -2.24
C PHE A 382 10.52 12.39 -0.93
N ALA A 383 11.15 12.66 0.20
CA ALA A 383 10.52 12.52 1.52
C ALA A 383 9.29 13.44 1.65
N GLU A 384 9.39 14.69 1.20
CA GLU A 384 8.26 15.63 1.22
C GLU A 384 7.13 15.19 0.29
N THR A 385 7.46 14.63 -0.87
CA THR A 385 6.45 14.04 -1.75
C THR A 385 5.70 12.91 -1.06
N LEU A 386 6.40 11.98 -0.43
CA LEU A 386 5.79 10.87 0.31
C LEU A 386 5.04 11.31 1.57
N ARG A 387 5.46 12.40 2.20
CA ARG A 387 4.75 12.98 3.34
C ARG A 387 3.37 13.51 2.92
N LEU A 388 3.33 14.30 1.85
CA LEU A 388 2.08 14.87 1.34
C LEU A 388 1.20 13.84 0.65
N HIS A 389 1.81 12.89 -0.06
CA HIS A 389 1.14 11.94 -0.92
C HIS A 389 1.64 10.50 -0.65
N PRO A 390 1.44 9.97 0.58
CA PRO A 390 1.85 8.59 0.86
C PRO A 390 1.05 7.62 -0.01
N ALA A 391 1.73 6.58 -0.52
CA ALA A 391 1.07 5.55 -1.31
C ALA A 391 -0.04 4.81 -0.52
N LEU A 392 0.16 4.67 0.80
CA LEU A 392 -0.84 4.15 1.73
C LEU A 392 -1.15 5.19 2.81
N GLY A 393 -2.38 5.69 2.84
CA GLY A 393 -2.83 6.70 3.82
C GLY A 393 -3.04 6.15 5.23
N PHE A 394 -2.98 4.83 5.42
CA PHE A 394 -3.03 4.16 6.73
C PHE A 394 -2.28 2.83 6.71
N LEU A 395 -1.90 2.34 7.91
CA LEU A 395 -1.41 0.99 8.11
C LEU A 395 -2.45 0.19 8.90
N ASN A 396 -2.58 -1.09 8.59
CA ASN A 396 -3.47 -2.01 9.29
C ASN A 396 -2.68 -3.07 10.06
N ARG A 397 -3.23 -3.43 11.24
CA ARG A 397 -2.83 -4.56 12.06
C ARG A 397 -4.08 -5.26 12.61
N ILE A 398 -3.89 -6.45 13.14
CA ILE A 398 -4.88 -7.13 13.96
C ILE A 398 -4.27 -7.50 15.30
N CYS A 399 -5.02 -7.31 16.37
CA CYS A 399 -4.60 -7.75 17.68
C CYS A 399 -4.69 -9.30 17.74
N VAL A 400 -3.56 -9.98 17.87
CA VAL A 400 -3.49 -11.46 17.90
C VAL A 400 -3.47 -12.04 19.29
N LYS A 401 -3.39 -11.19 20.31
CA LYS A 401 -3.48 -11.52 21.74
C LYS A 401 -4.02 -10.29 22.48
N ASN A 402 -4.87 -10.50 23.49
CA ASN A 402 -5.38 -9.39 24.30
C ASN A 402 -4.24 -8.44 24.72
N TYR A 403 -4.44 -7.15 24.51
CA TYR A 403 -3.45 -6.12 24.78
C TYR A 403 -4.04 -4.98 25.61
N THR A 404 -3.44 -4.70 26.76
CA THR A 404 -3.81 -3.53 27.54
C THR A 404 -3.03 -2.32 27.06
N VAL A 405 -3.74 -1.27 26.65
CA VAL A 405 -3.11 -0.02 26.16
C VAL A 405 -2.34 0.63 27.30
N PRO A 406 -1.03 0.86 27.17
CA PRO A 406 -0.21 1.42 28.24
C PRO A 406 -0.76 2.73 28.80
N GLY A 407 -0.80 2.82 30.15
CA GLY A 407 -1.32 3.99 30.86
C GLY A 407 -2.85 4.12 30.87
N THR A 408 -3.58 3.07 30.48
CA THR A 408 -5.06 3.02 30.51
C THR A 408 -5.55 1.65 30.98
N ASP A 409 -6.86 1.56 31.29
CA ASP A 409 -7.55 0.29 31.58
C ASP A 409 -8.18 -0.33 30.31
N VAL A 410 -7.90 0.23 29.13
CA VAL A 410 -8.49 -0.22 27.88
C VAL A 410 -7.78 -1.48 27.39
N VAL A 411 -8.55 -2.56 27.26
CA VAL A 411 -8.09 -3.81 26.66
C VAL A 411 -8.56 -3.91 25.22
N ILE A 412 -7.62 -4.03 24.29
CA ILE A 412 -7.86 -4.42 22.91
C ILE A 412 -7.93 -5.94 22.87
N GLU A 413 -9.09 -6.46 22.53
CA GLU A 413 -9.32 -7.90 22.50
C GLU A 413 -8.68 -8.53 21.26
N GLU A 414 -8.30 -9.80 21.35
CA GLU A 414 -7.86 -10.62 20.23
C GLU A 414 -8.89 -10.56 19.09
N GLY A 415 -8.41 -10.45 17.86
CA GLY A 415 -9.25 -10.27 16.66
C GLY A 415 -9.65 -8.83 16.36
N THR A 416 -9.34 -7.86 17.23
CA THR A 416 -9.66 -6.45 16.98
C THR A 416 -8.72 -5.85 15.93
N PRO A 417 -9.22 -5.33 14.80
CA PRO A 417 -8.42 -4.58 13.84
C PRO A 417 -7.90 -3.27 14.43
N VAL A 418 -6.69 -2.90 14.04
CA VAL A 418 -6.02 -1.64 14.38
C VAL A 418 -5.71 -0.89 13.10
N LEU A 419 -6.10 0.38 13.04
CA LEU A 419 -5.89 1.25 11.89
C LEU A 419 -5.07 2.48 12.30
N ILE A 420 -3.86 2.61 11.77
CA ILE A 420 -2.89 3.67 12.08
C ILE A 420 -2.98 4.74 11.00
N PRO A 421 -3.29 6.01 11.33
CA PRO A 421 -3.63 7.08 10.36
C PRO A 421 -2.39 7.78 9.79
N VAL A 422 -1.65 7.14 8.88
CA VAL A 422 -0.41 7.68 8.30
C VAL A 422 -0.60 9.08 7.71
N LEU A 423 -1.62 9.26 6.86
CA LEU A 423 -1.88 10.55 6.20
C LEU A 423 -2.22 11.65 7.22
N GLY A 424 -2.95 11.31 8.28
CA GLY A 424 -3.27 12.24 9.36
C GLY A 424 -2.03 12.71 10.12
N LEU A 425 -1.18 11.75 10.52
CA LEU A 425 0.10 12.02 11.20
C LEU A 425 1.04 12.87 10.34
N GLN A 426 1.20 12.51 9.06
CA GLN A 426 2.11 13.20 8.12
C GLN A 426 1.62 14.59 7.71
N ARG A 427 0.38 14.95 8.01
CA ARG A 427 -0.22 16.26 7.79
C ARG A 427 -0.64 16.96 9.09
N ASP A 428 -0.15 16.52 10.23
CA ASP A 428 -0.41 17.15 11.52
C ASP A 428 0.45 18.41 11.68
N PRO A 429 -0.15 19.62 11.90
CA PRO A 429 0.60 20.85 12.06
C PRO A 429 1.49 20.88 13.31
N GLU A 430 1.26 20.03 14.32
CA GLU A 430 2.15 19.88 15.48
C GLU A 430 3.48 19.26 15.09
N TYR A 431 3.48 18.31 14.15
CA TYR A 431 4.70 17.62 13.70
C TYR A 431 5.30 18.25 12.44
N PHE A 432 4.46 18.81 11.57
CA PHE A 432 4.83 19.40 10.30
C PHE A 432 4.16 20.77 10.15
N PRO A 433 4.81 21.87 10.60
CA PRO A 433 4.29 23.23 10.43
C PRO A 433 3.93 23.51 8.96
N ASP A 434 2.82 24.22 8.72
CA ASP A 434 2.27 24.44 7.37
C ASP A 434 2.14 23.13 6.56
N PRO A 435 1.38 22.13 7.06
CA PRO A 435 1.47 20.75 6.59
C PRO A 435 1.05 20.55 5.14
N LEU A 436 0.32 21.47 4.53
CA LEU A 436 -0.11 21.38 3.13
C LEU A 436 0.86 22.09 2.16
N LYS A 437 1.81 22.88 2.68
CA LYS A 437 2.87 23.48 1.87
C LYS A 437 3.89 22.41 1.49
N PHE A 438 4.22 22.34 0.20
CA PHE A 438 5.32 21.50 -0.29
C PHE A 438 6.64 22.19 0.02
N ASP A 439 7.39 21.68 0.96
CA ASP A 439 8.63 22.27 1.47
C ASP A 439 9.67 21.19 1.80
N PRO A 440 10.49 20.79 0.83
CA PRO A 440 11.54 19.78 1.05
C PRO A 440 12.52 20.14 2.16
N GLU A 441 12.79 21.44 2.40
CA GLU A 441 13.76 21.91 3.40
C GLU A 441 13.37 21.50 4.84
N ARG A 442 12.10 21.15 5.08
CA ARG A 442 11.67 20.65 6.40
C ARG A 442 12.36 19.35 6.83
N PHE A 443 12.93 18.58 5.89
CA PHE A 443 13.76 17.42 6.17
C PHE A 443 15.24 17.75 6.36
N GLY A 444 15.60 19.04 6.33
CA GLY A 444 16.97 19.53 6.53
C GLY A 444 17.44 19.47 7.97
N LYS A 445 18.66 19.91 8.17
CA LYS A 445 19.61 19.64 9.25
C LYS A 445 19.17 19.76 10.70
N ASP A 446 18.17 20.57 11.03
CA ASP A 446 17.90 20.95 12.43
C ASP A 446 16.51 20.56 12.94
N GLN A 447 15.74 19.82 12.17
CA GLN A 447 14.40 19.38 12.60
C GLN A 447 14.44 17.90 12.95
N SER A 448 14.61 17.61 14.25
CA SER A 448 14.37 16.26 14.78
C SER A 448 12.88 15.93 14.61
N GLN A 449 12.57 15.07 13.65
CA GLN A 449 11.20 14.58 13.49
C GLN A 449 10.81 13.74 14.71
N VAL A 450 9.58 13.91 15.17
CA VAL A 450 9.02 13.04 16.20
C VAL A 450 8.92 11.62 15.60
N PRO A 451 9.52 10.60 16.23
CA PRO A 451 9.46 9.23 15.73
C PRO A 451 8.00 8.77 15.54
N PHE A 452 7.76 7.93 14.53
CA PHE A 452 6.44 7.38 14.20
C PHE A 452 5.39 8.40 13.71
N THR A 453 5.82 9.61 13.31
CA THR A 453 4.95 10.59 12.64
C THR A 453 5.14 10.64 11.13
N PHE A 454 6.29 10.14 10.62
CA PHE A 454 6.61 9.99 9.20
C PHE A 454 6.93 8.53 8.90
N MET A 455 6.01 7.82 8.27
CA MET A 455 6.09 6.37 8.05
C MET A 455 5.63 5.97 6.63
N PRO A 456 6.20 6.54 5.57
CA PRO A 456 5.73 6.27 4.20
C PRO A 456 5.91 4.81 3.76
N PHE A 457 6.87 4.10 4.36
CA PHE A 457 7.14 2.68 4.14
C PHE A 457 6.69 1.77 5.30
N GLY A 458 5.97 2.34 6.27
CA GLY A 458 5.66 1.68 7.52
C GLY A 458 6.85 1.59 8.47
N GLU A 459 6.65 0.95 9.62
CA GLU A 459 7.67 0.80 10.64
C GLU A 459 7.63 -0.60 11.26
N GLY A 460 8.73 -0.95 11.95
CA GLY A 460 8.89 -2.22 12.64
C GLY A 460 9.13 -3.42 11.71
N PRO A 461 8.99 -4.67 12.18
CA PRO A 461 9.35 -5.86 11.40
C PRO A 461 8.55 -6.05 10.10
N ARG A 462 7.35 -5.46 10.00
CA ARG A 462 6.49 -5.46 8.81
C ARG A 462 6.71 -4.25 7.89
N PHE A 463 7.81 -3.50 8.05
CA PHE A 463 8.15 -2.40 7.11
C PHE A 463 8.27 -2.89 5.66
N CYS A 464 8.20 -1.98 4.70
CA CYS A 464 8.23 -2.30 3.27
C CYS A 464 9.54 -3.01 2.87
N ILE A 465 9.42 -4.20 2.29
CA ILE A 465 10.59 -4.94 1.79
C ILE A 465 11.17 -4.31 0.53
N GLY A 466 10.33 -3.61 -0.26
CA GLY A 466 10.69 -2.95 -1.50
C GLY A 466 11.13 -1.50 -1.34
N GLU A 467 11.37 -1.00 -0.13
CA GLU A 467 11.74 0.40 0.12
C GLU A 467 12.95 0.85 -0.73
N LEU A 468 14.00 0.05 -0.77
CA LEU A 468 15.19 0.36 -1.58
C LEU A 468 14.89 0.38 -3.08
N LEU A 469 14.03 -0.51 -3.55
CA LEU A 469 13.59 -0.54 -4.95
C LEU A 469 12.80 0.72 -5.31
N GLU A 470 11.84 1.12 -4.47
CA GLU A 470 11.01 2.31 -4.67
C GLU A 470 11.87 3.58 -4.74
N LYS A 471 12.80 3.73 -3.79
CA LYS A 471 13.77 4.83 -3.78
C LYS A 471 14.59 4.84 -5.07
N SER A 472 15.08 3.66 -5.49
CA SER A 472 15.85 3.50 -6.72
C SER A 472 15.09 3.93 -7.97
N LEU A 473 13.83 3.52 -8.08
CA LEU A 473 12.98 3.83 -9.24
C LEU A 473 12.62 5.30 -9.35
N THR A 474 12.48 5.98 -8.24
CA THR A 474 12.09 7.38 -8.22
C THR A 474 13.30 8.32 -8.42
N GLN A 475 14.51 7.83 -8.17
CA GLN A 475 15.77 8.57 -8.41
C GLN A 475 16.19 8.62 -9.89
N LEU A 476 15.76 7.68 -10.68
CA LEU A 476 16.00 7.64 -12.12
C LEU A 476 15.09 8.58 -12.89
#